data_8af39e7feb8d646e4a8eac506dd2a743
#
_entry.id   8af39e7feb8d646e4a8eac506dd2a743
#
_cell.length_a   1.000
_cell.length_b   1.000
_cell.length_c   1.000
_cell.angle_alpha   90.00
_cell.angle_beta   90.00
_cell.angle_gamma   90.00
#
_symmetry.space_group_name_H-M   'P 1'
#
loop_
_entity.id
_entity.type
_entity.pdbx_description
1 polymer ?
#
loop_
_entity_poly.entity_id
_entity_poly.type
_entity_poly.pdbx_seq_one_letter_code
_entity_poly.pdbx_strand_id
1 'polypeptide(L)'
;MKTSFADRKTKLHTLLENSKAAILDFDGLLADSEPFHYKAYNEVFERYGHTLDKKEYWVEWTSKGKGIAGEIERHNLKLNVEPADMRKQKFEVYTRFCESGEIKLFPDAVHLIERLTSNHKVAIASGSWAA
;
A
#
# COMPACT_ATOMS: atom_id res chain seq x y z
N MET A 1 19.38 -6.47 19.22
CA MET A 1 20.43 -6.07 18.23
C MET A 1 19.79 -5.84 16.87
N LYS A 2 20.08 -4.72 16.26
CA LYS A 2 19.61 -4.48 14.88
C LYS A 2 20.51 -5.24 13.92
N THR A 3 19.92 -6.10 13.09
CA THR A 3 20.62 -6.83 12.02
C THR A 3 21.17 -5.84 10.99
N SER A 4 22.42 -5.98 10.59
CA SER A 4 23.03 -5.11 9.58
C SER A 4 22.38 -5.29 8.20
N PHE A 5 22.55 -4.33 7.30
CA PHE A 5 22.07 -4.46 5.91
C PHE A 5 22.72 -5.65 5.20
N ALA A 6 24.03 -5.86 5.43
CA ALA A 6 24.77 -6.99 4.86
C ALA A 6 24.23 -8.34 5.36
N ASP A 7 23.93 -8.46 6.66
CA ASP A 7 23.35 -9.68 7.23
C ASP A 7 21.97 -9.98 6.65
N ARG A 8 21.14 -8.96 6.49
CA ARG A 8 19.80 -9.08 5.87
C ARG A 8 19.89 -9.53 4.42
N LYS A 9 20.84 -8.97 3.68
CA LYS A 9 21.09 -9.34 2.29
C LYS A 9 21.51 -10.80 2.17
N THR A 10 22.48 -11.24 2.99
CA THR A 10 22.95 -12.64 3.02
C THR A 10 21.81 -13.59 3.37
N LYS A 11 21.00 -13.27 4.38
CA LYS A 11 19.84 -14.07 4.78
C LYS A 11 18.82 -14.19 3.65
N LEU A 12 18.53 -13.11 2.95
CA LEU A 12 17.63 -13.12 1.80
C LEU A 12 18.14 -14.01 0.68
N HIS A 13 19.42 -13.91 0.33
CA HIS A 13 20.03 -14.79 -0.68
C HIS A 13 19.91 -16.27 -0.31
N THR A 14 20.21 -16.63 0.93
CA THR A 14 20.08 -18.00 1.42
C THR A 14 18.63 -18.50 1.32
N LEU A 15 17.66 -17.68 1.71
CA LEU A 15 16.24 -18.03 1.60
C LEU A 15 15.81 -18.24 0.14
N LEU A 16 16.24 -17.38 -0.77
CA LEU A 16 15.94 -17.50 -2.20
C LEU A 16 16.56 -18.76 -2.82
N GLU A 17 17.81 -19.08 -2.50
CA GLU A 17 18.47 -20.30 -2.98
C GLU A 17 17.76 -21.58 -2.54
N ASN A 18 17.14 -21.59 -1.37
CA ASN A 18 16.43 -22.73 -0.82
C ASN A 18 14.90 -22.71 -1.13
N SER A 19 14.43 -21.75 -1.91
CA SER A 19 13.00 -21.59 -2.23
C SER A 19 12.74 -21.91 -3.70
N LYS A 20 11.55 -22.46 -3.99
CA LYS A 20 11.08 -22.74 -5.37
C LYS A 20 10.10 -21.69 -5.88
N ALA A 21 9.57 -20.87 -4.99
CA ALA A 21 8.59 -19.84 -5.30
C ALA A 21 8.84 -18.58 -4.47
N ALA A 22 8.44 -17.45 -5.02
CA ALA A 22 8.41 -16.15 -4.34
C ALA A 22 7.01 -15.56 -4.45
N ILE A 23 6.47 -15.12 -3.33
CA ILE A 23 5.22 -14.38 -3.28
C ILE A 23 5.56 -12.95 -2.88
N LEU A 24 5.20 -12.00 -3.74
CA LEU A 24 5.54 -10.58 -3.58
C LEU A 24 4.30 -9.78 -3.21
N ASP A 25 4.46 -8.86 -2.27
CA ASP A 25 3.49 -7.80 -2.05
C ASP A 25 3.54 -6.80 -3.21
N PHE A 26 2.46 -6.08 -3.45
CA PHE A 26 2.38 -5.10 -4.54
C PHE A 26 2.53 -3.68 -4.04
N ASP A 27 1.63 -3.24 -3.15
CA ASP A 27 1.60 -1.86 -2.67
C ASP A 27 2.80 -1.55 -1.77
N GLY A 28 3.57 -0.54 -2.13
CA GLY A 28 4.76 -0.14 -1.40
C GLY A 28 5.98 -1.05 -1.56
N LEU A 29 5.86 -2.14 -2.33
CA LEU A 29 6.97 -3.04 -2.67
C LEU A 29 7.31 -2.96 -4.16
N LEU A 30 6.37 -3.28 -5.03
CA LEU A 30 6.54 -3.22 -6.49
C LEU A 30 6.09 -1.88 -7.05
N ALA A 31 5.00 -1.33 -6.53
CA ALA A 31 4.43 -0.06 -6.95
C ALA A 31 4.56 1.00 -5.85
N ASP A 32 4.90 2.22 -6.24
CA ASP A 32 4.89 3.41 -5.37
C ASP A 32 3.46 3.93 -5.22
N SER A 33 2.60 3.10 -4.64
CA SER A 33 1.16 3.33 -4.53
C SER A 33 0.71 3.94 -3.20
N GLU A 34 1.51 3.84 -2.14
CA GLU A 34 1.14 4.31 -0.81
C GLU A 34 0.76 5.80 -0.75
N PRO A 35 1.50 6.73 -1.40
CA PRO A 35 1.08 8.13 -1.45
C PRO A 35 -0.29 8.34 -2.10
N PHE A 36 -0.67 7.48 -3.03
CA PHE A 36 -1.95 7.56 -3.74
C PHE A 36 -3.11 6.99 -2.92
N HIS A 37 -2.86 6.00 -2.06
CA HIS A 37 -3.83 5.58 -1.06
C HIS A 37 -4.16 6.73 -0.10
N TYR A 38 -3.14 7.43 0.40
CA TYR A 38 -3.34 8.63 1.22
C TYR A 38 -4.15 9.70 0.48
N LYS A 39 -3.75 10.05 -0.75
CA LYS A 39 -4.44 11.06 -1.56
C LYS A 39 -5.90 10.71 -1.80
N ALA A 40 -6.17 9.44 -2.10
CA ALA A 40 -7.54 8.98 -2.35
C ALA A 40 -8.42 9.08 -1.10
N TYR A 41 -7.92 8.66 0.06
CA TYR A 41 -8.65 8.84 1.31
C TYR A 41 -8.83 10.31 1.67
N ASN A 42 -7.79 11.13 1.51
CA ASN A 42 -7.87 12.56 1.79
C ASN A 42 -8.94 13.24 0.92
N GLU A 43 -8.97 12.96 -0.38
CA GLU A 43 -9.99 13.49 -1.29
C GLU A 43 -11.41 13.13 -0.84
N VAL A 44 -11.62 11.90 -0.38
CA VAL A 44 -12.93 11.49 0.14
C VAL A 44 -13.28 12.24 1.43
N PHE A 45 -12.37 12.35 2.38
CA PHE A 45 -12.63 13.09 3.63
C PHE A 45 -12.86 14.58 3.39
N GLU A 46 -12.17 15.19 2.43
CA GLU A 46 -12.37 16.58 2.05
C GLU A 46 -13.79 16.87 1.53
N ARG A 47 -14.44 15.91 0.90
CA ARG A 47 -15.85 16.01 0.50
C ARG A 47 -16.79 16.21 1.69
N TYR A 48 -16.36 15.78 2.86
CA TYR A 48 -17.10 15.88 4.12
C TYR A 48 -16.50 16.92 5.09
N GLY A 49 -15.64 17.80 4.59
CA GLY A 49 -15.10 18.91 5.35
C GLY A 49 -13.96 18.58 6.29
N HIS A 50 -13.30 17.41 6.12
CA HIS A 50 -12.17 16.98 6.94
C HIS A 50 -10.94 16.71 6.07
N THR A 51 -9.78 17.20 6.51
CA THR A 51 -8.49 16.97 5.85
C THR A 51 -7.66 16.02 6.69
N LEU A 52 -7.11 14.99 6.07
CA LEU A 52 -6.21 14.05 6.75
C LEU A 52 -4.82 14.66 6.95
N ASP A 53 -4.33 14.64 8.17
CA ASP A 53 -2.93 14.96 8.43
C ASP A 53 -2.03 13.83 7.92
N LYS A 54 -1.06 14.18 7.09
CA LYS A 54 -0.19 13.20 6.46
C LYS A 54 0.65 12.39 7.43
N LYS A 55 1.16 13.03 8.49
CA LYS A 55 1.98 12.34 9.50
C LYS A 55 1.14 11.40 10.36
N GLU A 56 -0.03 11.89 10.79
CA GLU A 56 -1.00 11.08 11.51
C GLU A 56 -1.47 9.89 10.69
N TYR A 57 -1.71 10.07 9.39
CA TYR A 57 -2.08 8.98 8.47
C TYR A 57 -1.05 7.84 8.49
N TRP A 58 0.23 8.16 8.37
CA TRP A 58 1.27 7.13 8.39
C TRP A 58 1.33 6.38 9.72
N VAL A 59 1.10 7.04 10.82
CA VAL A 59 1.11 6.41 12.15
C VAL A 59 -0.18 5.63 12.41
N GLU A 60 -1.31 6.27 12.30
CA GLU A 60 -2.59 5.71 12.75
C GLU A 60 -3.20 4.73 11.74
N TRP A 61 -3.12 5.03 10.46
CA TRP A 61 -3.69 4.20 9.42
C TRP A 61 -2.75 3.08 8.98
N THR A 62 -1.53 3.44 8.61
CA THR A 62 -0.58 2.48 8.03
C THR A 62 0.06 1.60 9.09
N SER A 63 0.58 2.19 10.17
CA SER A 63 1.27 1.43 11.22
C SER A 63 0.33 0.73 12.19
N LYS A 64 -0.76 1.41 12.60
CA LYS A 64 -1.72 0.87 13.58
C LYS A 64 -2.97 0.25 12.97
N GLY A 65 -3.19 0.42 11.67
CA GLY A 65 -4.33 -0.14 10.95
C GLY A 65 -5.70 0.40 11.36
N LYS A 66 -5.77 1.63 11.91
CA LYS A 66 -7.02 2.18 12.45
C LYS A 66 -8.05 2.59 11.39
N GLY A 67 -7.60 2.96 10.20
CA GLY A 67 -8.47 3.26 9.06
C GLY A 67 -9.49 4.38 9.27
N ILE A 68 -10.56 4.34 8.49
CA ILE A 68 -11.64 5.34 8.49
C ILE A 68 -12.29 5.48 9.88
N ALA A 69 -12.61 4.37 10.51
CA ALA A 69 -13.26 4.39 11.83
C ALA A 69 -12.39 5.05 12.88
N GLY A 70 -11.08 4.76 12.87
CA GLY A 70 -10.13 5.39 13.79
C GLY A 70 -9.98 6.89 13.57
N GLU A 71 -10.03 7.35 12.33
CA GLU A 71 -10.00 8.79 12.00
C GLU A 71 -11.24 9.49 12.53
N ILE A 72 -12.40 8.93 12.29
CA ILE A 72 -13.69 9.47 12.79
C ILE A 72 -13.67 9.57 14.32
N GLU A 73 -13.18 8.53 14.99
CA GLU A 73 -13.11 8.49 16.46
C GLU A 73 -12.12 9.52 17.01
N ARG A 74 -10.89 9.56 16.49
CA ARG A 74 -9.84 10.49 16.97
C ARG A 74 -10.24 11.96 16.85
N HIS A 75 -10.90 12.32 15.76
CA HIS A 75 -11.29 13.70 15.47
C HIS A 75 -12.74 13.99 15.82
N ASN A 76 -13.46 13.05 16.45
CA ASN A 76 -14.87 13.17 16.82
C ASN A 76 -15.74 13.71 15.67
N LEU A 77 -15.54 13.14 14.47
CA LEU A 77 -16.21 13.61 13.28
C LEU A 77 -17.69 13.21 13.27
N LYS A 78 -18.54 14.13 12.83
CA LYS A 78 -19.97 13.89 12.63
C LYS A 78 -20.25 13.88 11.12
N LEU A 79 -20.14 12.71 10.52
CA LEU A 79 -20.28 12.54 9.08
C LEU A 79 -21.64 11.91 8.76
N ASN A 80 -22.32 12.44 7.74
CA ASN A 80 -23.58 11.88 7.21
C ASN A 80 -23.29 10.83 6.13
N VAL A 81 -22.34 9.94 6.40
CA VAL A 81 -21.94 8.88 5.46
C VAL A 81 -21.38 7.69 6.25
N GLU A 82 -21.70 6.52 5.79
CA GLU A 82 -21.17 5.29 6.39
C GLU A 82 -19.72 5.04 5.95
N PRO A 83 -18.87 4.48 6.82
CA PRO A 83 -17.50 4.12 6.47
C PRO A 83 -17.39 3.22 5.24
N ALA A 84 -18.36 2.33 5.02
CA ALA A 84 -18.40 1.48 3.83
C ALA A 84 -18.56 2.27 2.54
N ASP A 85 -19.40 3.31 2.55
CA ASP A 85 -19.60 4.19 1.39
C ASP A 85 -18.36 5.06 1.14
N MET A 86 -17.72 5.54 2.19
CA MET A 86 -16.44 6.26 2.07
C MET A 86 -15.35 5.37 1.44
N ARG A 87 -15.31 4.11 1.82
CA ARG A 87 -14.35 3.14 1.24
C ARG A 87 -14.62 2.91 -0.24
N LYS A 88 -15.89 2.83 -0.62
CA LYS A 88 -16.31 2.72 -2.03
C LYS A 88 -15.88 3.96 -2.83
N GLN A 89 -16.15 5.16 -2.31
CA GLN A 89 -15.70 6.40 -2.94
C GLN A 89 -14.17 6.47 -3.06
N LYS A 90 -13.44 6.05 -2.02
CA LYS A 90 -11.97 5.97 -2.08
C LYS A 90 -11.52 5.04 -3.20
N PHE A 91 -12.18 3.93 -3.37
CA PHE A 91 -11.86 2.98 -4.43
C PHE A 91 -12.02 3.62 -5.82
N GLU A 92 -13.10 4.35 -6.06
CA GLU A 92 -13.32 5.09 -7.30
C GLU A 92 -12.21 6.12 -7.58
N VAL A 93 -11.83 6.89 -6.55
CA VAL A 93 -10.73 7.86 -6.65
C VAL A 93 -9.40 7.17 -6.93
N TYR A 94 -9.11 6.08 -6.23
CA TYR A 94 -7.87 5.32 -6.41
C TYR A 94 -7.78 4.68 -7.80
N THR A 95 -8.88 4.13 -8.31
CA THR A 95 -8.97 3.59 -9.68
C THR A 95 -8.61 4.66 -10.71
N ARG A 96 -9.08 5.89 -10.52
CA ARG A 96 -8.72 7.01 -11.40
C ARG A 96 -7.20 7.27 -11.41
N PHE A 97 -6.52 7.20 -10.25
CA PHE A 97 -5.06 7.30 -10.20
C PHE A 97 -4.36 6.14 -10.92
N CYS A 98 -4.91 4.93 -10.83
CA CYS A 98 -4.37 3.79 -11.57
C CYS A 98 -4.50 4.00 -13.08
N GLU A 99 -5.67 4.40 -13.54
CA GLU A 99 -5.98 4.61 -14.96
C GLU A 99 -5.20 5.78 -15.58
N SER A 100 -4.92 6.82 -14.79
CA SER A 100 -4.14 7.98 -15.26
C SER A 100 -2.65 7.66 -15.47
N GLY A 101 -2.18 6.53 -14.96
CA GLY A 101 -0.77 6.17 -15.02
C GLY A 101 0.13 6.96 -14.08
N GLU A 102 -0.43 7.66 -13.10
CA GLU A 102 0.35 8.41 -12.09
C GLU A 102 1.08 7.48 -11.13
N ILE A 103 0.49 6.31 -10.81
CA ILE A 103 1.13 5.30 -9.96
C ILE A 103 2.17 4.55 -10.79
N LYS A 104 3.42 4.63 -10.36
CA LYS A 104 4.54 4.01 -11.05
C LYS A 104 5.06 2.80 -10.28
N LEU A 105 5.60 1.83 -11.00
CA LEU A 105 6.42 0.80 -10.40
C LEU A 105 7.73 1.43 -9.88
N PHE A 106 8.27 0.88 -8.80
CA PHE A 106 9.64 1.23 -8.42
C PHE A 106 10.61 0.84 -9.54
N PRO A 107 11.69 1.60 -9.76
CA PRO A 107 12.59 1.38 -10.90
C PRO A 107 13.12 -0.05 -11.04
N ASP A 108 13.37 -0.72 -9.92
CA ASP A 108 13.92 -2.07 -9.90
C ASP A 108 12.87 -3.20 -9.87
N ALA A 109 11.58 -2.87 -9.83
CA ALA A 109 10.52 -3.87 -9.65
C ALA A 109 10.45 -4.87 -10.79
N VAL A 110 10.49 -4.40 -12.03
CA VAL A 110 10.47 -5.28 -13.23
C VAL A 110 11.71 -6.16 -13.26
N HIS A 111 12.86 -5.58 -13.00
CA HIS A 111 14.14 -6.31 -12.97
C HIS A 111 14.18 -7.39 -11.88
N LEU A 112 13.62 -7.09 -10.70
CA LEU A 112 13.47 -8.07 -9.63
C LEU A 112 12.60 -9.25 -10.08
N ILE A 113 11.46 -8.99 -10.69
CA ILE A 113 10.56 -10.03 -11.18
C ILE A 113 11.24 -10.89 -12.25
N GLU A 114 11.91 -10.27 -13.21
CA GLU A 114 12.65 -10.98 -14.26
C GLU A 114 13.72 -11.91 -13.67
N ARG A 115 14.46 -11.44 -12.69
CA ARG A 115 15.48 -12.24 -12.01
C ARG A 115 14.87 -13.40 -11.21
N LEU A 116 13.76 -13.17 -10.52
CA LEU A 116 13.09 -14.21 -9.74
C LEU A 116 12.48 -15.28 -10.65
N THR A 117 11.87 -14.90 -11.77
CA THR A 117 11.21 -15.82 -12.68
C THR A 117 12.18 -16.76 -13.39
N SER A 118 13.48 -16.47 -13.42
CA SER A 118 14.51 -17.37 -13.96
C SER A 118 14.61 -18.68 -13.18
N ASN A 119 14.41 -18.66 -11.86
CA ASN A 119 14.64 -19.79 -10.98
C ASN A 119 13.49 -20.09 -10.01
N HIS A 120 12.44 -19.25 -10.00
CA HIS A 120 11.32 -19.34 -9.06
C HIS A 120 10.00 -19.20 -9.79
N LYS A 121 8.97 -19.84 -9.25
CA LYS A 121 7.58 -19.46 -9.54
C LYS A 121 7.29 -18.17 -8.79
N VAL A 122 6.74 -17.16 -9.44
CA VAL A 122 6.44 -15.86 -8.86
C VAL A 122 4.94 -15.62 -8.85
N ALA A 123 4.44 -15.16 -7.71
CA ALA A 123 3.06 -14.72 -7.54
C ALA A 123 3.04 -13.37 -6.83
N ILE A 124 1.97 -12.61 -7.03
CA ILE A 124 1.71 -11.36 -6.33
C ILE A 124 0.54 -11.59 -5.39
N ALA A 125 0.73 -11.24 -4.11
CA ALA A 125 -0.33 -11.19 -3.11
C ALA A 125 -0.59 -9.72 -2.76
N SER A 126 -1.82 -9.26 -2.94
CA SER A 126 -2.20 -7.88 -2.65
C SER A 126 -3.52 -7.83 -1.90
N GLY A 127 -3.61 -6.91 -0.93
CA GLY A 127 -4.87 -6.55 -0.29
C GLY A 127 -5.72 -5.60 -1.13
N SER A 128 -5.20 -5.10 -2.24
CA SER A 128 -5.93 -4.27 -3.20
C SER A 128 -6.78 -5.12 -4.13
N TRP A 129 -7.87 -4.55 -4.63
CA TRP A 129 -8.75 -5.24 -5.57
C TRP A 129 -8.06 -5.38 -6.94
N ALA A 130 -8.26 -6.51 -7.56
CA ALA A 130 -8.01 -6.63 -8.98
C ALA A 130 -9.09 -5.83 -9.72
N ALA A 131 -8.66 -4.91 -10.57
CA ALA A 131 -9.56 -4.15 -11.43
C ALA A 131 -10.07 -5.05 -12.57
#